data_6b94edca9792a59460e67a7e640240ee
#
_entry.id   6b94edca9792a59460e67a7e640240ee
#
_cell.length_a   1.000
_cell.length_b   1.000
_cell.length_c   1.000
_cell.angle_alpha   90.00
_cell.angle_beta   90.00
_cell.angle_gamma   90.00
#
_symmetry.space_group_name_H-M   'P 1'
#
loop_
_entity.id
_entity.type
_entity.pdbx_description
1 polymer ?
#
loop_
_entity_poly.entity_id
_entity_poly.type
_entity_poly.pdbx_seq_one_letter_code
_entity_poly.pdbx_strand_id
1 'polypeptide(L)'
;MINVKEAITNSLLNPIRHFKMRYLPLLMIYFAYGASGISGVAETFWVKEELKLSATALVSLGVWLSIPWTIKMVFGQLVDSVPILGSQRRVYVYIGASLIAAGTVLLIGLAGDYPWAKFASKENVYIISALLSVIGFVLQDVVADTMSTEVVDRSQPEEIVQEELAYVQILGRLAISLAGVMVAGLSGWLAEIFSYETIFKISLIIPVISIIGVTIVKLDVAKPSPINCPILCGGLAFAVFVVLMGYGQYQQWHNHLLAFIFKYSQEIVFLVSFGVIVYMLSLLLKDIEPKTKSFIIKTAIIIFVYRAMPSVGPGLQWWEIDVLHFDKAFFGTLSQIGAILSILGMWLFSDFIAKKPVHYTLIWLTVITTILFLPIIGLYYNIPQSLGIHPRTVAIIDTALESPFAQLSMIPLLTLIAIYAPEGKRATWFALMASLMNLALTAGGLFTKYLNQIFVVSRRVVENGQVVMPQDYSNLGILMIIVTVLNVTVPIVTIYYLMVRKK
;
A
#
# COMPACT_ATOMS: atom_id res chain seq x y z
N MET A 1 30.58 -25.76 -10.56
CA MET A 1 29.13 -25.90 -10.36
C MET A 1 28.80 -25.34 -8.99
N ILE A 2 28.13 -24.22 -8.91
CA ILE A 2 27.64 -23.68 -7.64
C ILE A 2 26.62 -24.69 -7.14
N ASN A 3 26.85 -25.22 -5.93
CA ASN A 3 25.94 -26.16 -5.31
C ASN A 3 24.65 -25.42 -5.02
N VAL A 4 23.63 -25.62 -5.86
CA VAL A 4 22.30 -24.93 -5.78
C VAL A 4 21.73 -25.04 -4.37
N LYS A 5 21.92 -26.18 -3.70
CA LYS A 5 21.49 -26.41 -2.32
C LYS A 5 22.22 -25.49 -1.33
N GLU A 6 23.50 -25.24 -1.54
CA GLU A 6 24.34 -24.38 -0.69
C GLU A 6 24.02 -22.89 -0.93
N ALA A 7 23.76 -22.50 -2.18
CA ALA A 7 23.32 -21.16 -2.54
C ALA A 7 21.93 -20.85 -1.95
N ILE A 8 20.99 -21.80 -2.02
CA ILE A 8 19.65 -21.69 -1.42
C ILE A 8 19.74 -21.59 0.10
N THR A 9 20.52 -22.47 0.73
CA THR A 9 20.70 -22.49 2.19
C THR A 9 21.34 -21.19 2.68
N ASN A 10 22.32 -20.68 1.98
CA ASN A 10 22.97 -19.43 2.35
C ASN A 10 22.07 -18.21 2.12
N SER A 11 21.34 -18.14 1.03
CA SER A 11 20.41 -17.02 0.77
C SER A 11 19.26 -16.94 1.76
N LEU A 12 18.72 -18.09 2.22
CA LEU A 12 17.63 -18.14 3.18
C LEU A 12 18.10 -18.00 4.64
N LEU A 13 19.23 -18.57 5.00
CA LEU A 13 19.72 -18.59 6.38
C LEU A 13 20.63 -17.41 6.72
N ASN A 14 21.27 -16.78 5.76
CA ASN A 14 22.16 -15.64 6.01
C ASN A 14 21.45 -14.48 6.73
N PRO A 15 20.26 -14.02 6.34
CA PRO A 15 19.57 -12.97 7.06
C PRO A 15 19.26 -13.36 8.53
N ILE A 16 18.88 -14.64 8.75
CA ILE A 16 18.57 -15.16 10.09
C ILE A 16 19.83 -15.21 10.98
N ARG A 17 20.99 -15.57 10.39
CA ARG A 17 22.28 -15.60 11.10
C ARG A 17 22.75 -14.21 11.54
N HIS A 18 22.36 -13.17 10.83
CA HIS A 18 22.66 -11.77 11.15
C HIS A 18 21.63 -11.11 12.07
N PHE A 19 20.59 -11.86 12.51
CA PHE A 19 19.63 -11.37 13.48
C PHE A 19 20.30 -10.99 14.80
N LYS A 20 19.98 -9.78 15.30
CA LYS A 20 20.41 -9.31 16.62
C LYS A 20 19.16 -8.90 17.42
N MET A 21 19.15 -9.16 18.72
CA MET A 21 17.99 -8.83 19.58
C MET A 21 17.60 -7.35 19.51
N ARG A 22 18.54 -6.45 19.25
CA ARG A 22 18.25 -5.01 19.06
C ARG A 22 17.38 -4.71 17.83
N TYR A 23 17.24 -5.64 16.87
CA TYR A 23 16.36 -5.49 15.70
C TYR A 23 14.91 -5.89 16.02
N LEU A 24 14.67 -6.63 17.10
CA LEU A 24 13.36 -7.18 17.42
C LEU A 24 12.23 -6.13 17.44
N PRO A 25 12.39 -4.92 18.00
CA PRO A 25 11.34 -3.91 18.01
C PRO A 25 10.83 -3.55 16.62
N LEU A 26 11.74 -3.23 15.69
CA LEU A 26 11.36 -2.88 14.31
C LEU A 26 10.78 -4.07 13.55
N LEU A 27 11.32 -5.28 13.76
CA LEU A 27 10.84 -6.49 13.10
C LEU A 27 9.44 -6.85 13.56
N MET A 28 9.10 -6.66 14.84
CA MET A 28 7.75 -6.88 15.34
C MET A 28 6.74 -5.85 14.84
N ILE A 29 7.16 -4.60 14.61
CA ILE A 29 6.30 -3.60 13.94
C ILE A 29 6.01 -4.02 12.50
N TYR A 30 7.04 -4.41 11.74
CA TYR A 30 6.88 -4.89 10.38
C TYR A 30 6.05 -6.19 10.32
N PHE A 31 6.26 -7.10 11.26
CA PHE A 31 5.45 -8.31 11.38
C PHE A 31 3.98 -7.98 11.68
N ALA A 32 3.70 -7.05 12.61
CA ALA A 32 2.35 -6.58 12.90
C ALA A 32 1.67 -5.97 11.66
N TYR A 33 2.43 -5.19 10.87
CA TYR A 33 1.93 -4.65 9.61
C TYR A 33 1.59 -5.75 8.59
N GLY A 34 2.45 -6.76 8.42
CA GLY A 34 2.14 -7.92 7.57
C GLY A 34 0.95 -8.73 8.09
N ALA A 35 0.79 -8.87 9.41
CA ALA A 35 -0.32 -9.58 10.03
C ALA A 35 -1.66 -8.83 9.92
N SER A 36 -1.67 -7.53 9.58
CA SER A 36 -2.91 -6.75 9.45
C SER A 36 -3.89 -7.32 8.40
N GLY A 37 -3.39 -8.11 7.46
CA GLY A 37 -4.21 -8.83 6.50
C GLY A 37 -5.17 -9.88 7.07
N ILE A 38 -5.08 -10.21 8.38
CA ILE A 38 -5.92 -11.27 9.00
C ILE A 38 -7.42 -10.97 8.91
N SER A 39 -7.82 -9.70 8.94
CA SER A 39 -9.22 -9.27 8.78
C SER A 39 -9.58 -8.86 7.34
N GLY A 40 -8.62 -8.90 6.40
CA GLY A 40 -8.80 -8.29 5.07
C GLY A 40 -9.96 -8.90 4.27
N VAL A 41 -10.09 -10.22 4.24
CA VAL A 41 -11.22 -10.87 3.54
C VAL A 41 -12.54 -10.54 4.24
N ALA A 42 -12.59 -10.64 5.56
CA ALA A 42 -13.78 -10.33 6.35
C ALA A 42 -14.23 -8.87 6.14
N GLU A 43 -13.29 -7.92 6.17
CA GLU A 43 -13.56 -6.50 5.96
C GLU A 43 -14.10 -6.23 4.55
N THR A 44 -13.50 -6.84 3.53
CA THR A 44 -13.98 -6.70 2.14
C THR A 44 -15.44 -7.15 1.98
N PHE A 45 -15.78 -8.32 2.53
CA PHE A 45 -17.15 -8.81 2.46
C PHE A 45 -18.11 -7.98 3.32
N TRP A 46 -17.70 -7.60 4.53
CA TRP A 46 -18.50 -6.73 5.41
C TRP A 46 -18.80 -5.37 4.75
N VAL A 47 -17.79 -4.72 4.16
CA VAL A 47 -17.96 -3.45 3.43
C VAL A 47 -18.92 -3.61 2.26
N LYS A 48 -18.80 -4.73 1.51
CA LYS A 48 -19.72 -5.04 0.41
C LYS A 48 -21.16 -5.21 0.90
N GLU A 49 -21.36 -5.94 1.99
CA GLU A 49 -22.69 -6.33 2.48
C GLU A 49 -23.38 -5.20 3.25
N GLU A 50 -22.65 -4.48 4.12
CA GLU A 50 -23.21 -3.55 5.09
C GLU A 50 -23.19 -2.08 4.66
N LEU A 51 -22.10 -1.62 4.00
CA LEU A 51 -22.00 -0.21 3.62
C LEU A 51 -22.76 0.11 2.34
N LYS A 52 -22.99 -0.88 1.47
CA LYS A 52 -23.73 -0.74 0.21
C LYS A 52 -23.23 0.42 -0.68
N LEU A 53 -21.94 0.74 -0.60
CA LEU A 53 -21.33 1.80 -1.38
C LEU A 53 -21.20 1.41 -2.85
N SER A 54 -21.25 2.38 -3.76
CA SER A 54 -20.92 2.19 -5.17
C SER A 54 -19.43 1.91 -5.35
N ALA A 55 -19.02 1.34 -6.49
CA ALA A 55 -17.63 1.13 -6.84
C ALA A 55 -16.83 2.44 -6.77
N THR A 56 -17.39 3.51 -7.33
CA THR A 56 -16.80 4.86 -7.28
C THR A 56 -16.60 5.36 -5.85
N ALA A 57 -17.59 5.18 -4.97
CA ALA A 57 -17.50 5.61 -3.57
C ALA A 57 -16.42 4.84 -2.81
N LEU A 58 -16.28 3.53 -3.03
CA LEU A 58 -15.22 2.72 -2.42
C LEU A 58 -13.82 3.13 -2.92
N VAL A 59 -13.67 3.40 -4.22
CA VAL A 59 -12.38 3.90 -4.75
C VAL A 59 -12.08 5.28 -4.17
N SER A 60 -13.08 6.16 -4.08
CA SER A 60 -12.96 7.49 -3.46
C SER A 60 -12.50 7.40 -2.01
N LEU A 61 -13.08 6.46 -1.23
CA LEU A 61 -12.63 6.19 0.14
C LEU A 61 -11.16 5.74 0.17
N GLY A 62 -10.76 4.82 -0.72
CA GLY A 62 -9.37 4.37 -0.85
C GLY A 62 -8.39 5.52 -1.14
N VAL A 63 -8.80 6.51 -1.94
CA VAL A 63 -8.00 7.74 -2.19
C VAL A 63 -7.78 8.49 -0.87
N TRP A 64 -8.82 8.72 -0.07
CA TRP A 64 -8.67 9.39 1.23
C TRP A 64 -7.76 8.61 2.18
N LEU A 65 -7.86 7.29 2.22
CA LEU A 65 -7.02 6.43 3.06
C LEU A 65 -5.57 6.38 2.62
N SER A 66 -5.25 6.76 1.37
CA SER A 66 -3.87 6.84 0.88
C SER A 66 -3.14 8.14 1.29
N ILE A 67 -3.87 9.20 1.65
CA ILE A 67 -3.29 10.51 1.94
C ILE A 67 -2.30 10.49 3.12
N PRO A 68 -2.56 9.82 4.26
CA PRO A 68 -1.59 9.76 5.36
C PRO A 68 -0.21 9.21 4.92
N TRP A 69 -0.18 8.30 3.97
CA TRP A 69 1.05 7.76 3.39
C TRP A 69 1.81 8.77 2.53
N THR A 70 1.11 9.72 1.90
CA THR A 70 1.76 10.77 1.08
C THR A 70 2.48 11.82 1.90
N ILE A 71 2.05 12.02 3.15
CA ILE A 71 2.63 12.99 4.10
C ILE A 71 3.56 12.32 5.15
N LYS A 72 4.02 11.13 4.88
CA LYS A 72 4.90 10.33 5.78
C LYS A 72 6.08 11.12 6.33
N MET A 73 6.60 12.05 5.55
CA MET A 73 7.69 12.95 5.91
C MET A 73 7.34 13.87 7.12
N VAL A 74 6.09 14.29 7.29
CA VAL A 74 5.64 15.10 8.44
C VAL A 74 5.71 14.27 9.72
N PHE A 75 5.25 13.03 9.66
CA PHE A 75 5.36 12.08 10.78
C PHE A 75 6.83 11.81 11.12
N GLY A 76 7.72 11.70 10.10
CA GLY A 76 9.16 11.55 10.30
C GLY A 76 9.76 12.71 11.08
N GLN A 77 9.45 13.94 10.67
CA GLN A 77 9.93 15.15 11.39
C GLN A 77 9.41 15.20 12.83
N LEU A 78 8.14 14.82 13.05
CA LEU A 78 7.56 14.75 14.40
C LEU A 78 8.31 13.75 15.28
N VAL A 79 8.51 12.53 14.77
CA VAL A 79 9.20 11.45 15.49
C VAL A 79 10.66 11.78 15.78
N ASP A 80 11.36 12.49 14.89
CA ASP A 80 12.76 12.83 15.04
C ASP A 80 13.01 14.03 15.95
N SER A 81 12.05 14.96 16.04
CA SER A 81 12.26 16.25 16.69
C SER A 81 11.56 16.39 18.04
N VAL A 82 10.49 15.64 18.29
CA VAL A 82 9.66 15.83 19.49
C VAL A 82 9.69 14.58 20.36
N PRO A 83 10.52 14.54 21.43
CA PRO A 83 10.46 13.45 22.39
C PRO A 83 9.20 13.57 23.24
N ILE A 84 8.43 12.49 23.34
CA ILE A 84 7.23 12.41 24.18
C ILE A 84 7.58 11.56 25.42
N LEU A 85 7.34 12.08 26.63
CA LEU A 85 7.66 11.41 27.90
C LEU A 85 9.12 10.90 27.95
N GLY A 86 10.06 11.65 27.37
CA GLY A 86 11.48 11.29 27.32
C GLY A 86 11.84 10.17 26.34
N SER A 87 10.91 9.75 25.48
CA SER A 87 11.15 8.74 24.45
C SER A 87 10.86 9.28 23.05
N GLN A 88 11.76 9.00 22.11
CA GLN A 88 11.60 9.38 20.71
C GLN A 88 11.02 8.26 19.83
N ARG A 89 10.96 7.02 20.30
CA ARG A 89 10.50 5.89 19.48
C ARG A 89 9.38 5.13 20.15
N ARG A 90 9.57 4.66 21.38
CA ARG A 90 8.62 3.78 22.06
C ARG A 90 7.23 4.39 22.21
N VAL A 91 7.14 5.66 22.63
CA VAL A 91 5.82 6.32 22.84
C VAL A 91 5.07 6.51 21.53
N TYR A 92 5.77 6.80 20.44
CA TYR A 92 5.13 6.87 19.11
C TYR A 92 4.58 5.52 18.64
N VAL A 93 5.26 4.41 18.95
CA VAL A 93 4.71 3.06 18.69
C VAL A 93 3.46 2.82 19.52
N TYR A 94 3.44 3.23 20.80
CA TYR A 94 2.23 3.13 21.63
C TYR A 94 1.07 3.96 21.08
N ILE A 95 1.34 5.20 20.65
CA ILE A 95 0.33 6.05 20.01
C ILE A 95 -0.20 5.40 18.74
N GLY A 96 0.68 4.92 17.86
CA GLY A 96 0.29 4.21 16.64
C GLY A 96 -0.54 2.96 16.93
N ALA A 97 -0.12 2.14 17.90
CA ALA A 97 -0.84 0.96 18.33
C ALA A 97 -2.22 1.30 18.92
N SER A 98 -2.31 2.39 19.70
CA SER A 98 -3.58 2.87 20.27
C SER A 98 -4.54 3.35 19.18
N LEU A 99 -4.04 4.02 18.14
CA LEU A 99 -4.84 4.44 16.99
C LEU A 99 -5.36 3.23 16.20
N ILE A 100 -4.52 2.22 15.95
CA ILE A 100 -4.94 0.97 15.30
C ILE A 100 -6.00 0.26 16.15
N ALA A 101 -5.77 0.14 17.46
CA ALA A 101 -6.73 -0.48 18.37
C ALA A 101 -8.06 0.28 18.41
N ALA A 102 -8.04 1.62 18.47
CA ALA A 102 -9.24 2.45 18.46
C ALA A 102 -10.04 2.28 17.15
N GLY A 103 -9.34 2.30 16.01
CA GLY A 103 -9.97 2.01 14.72
C GLY A 103 -10.61 0.62 14.70
N THR A 104 -9.87 -0.41 15.12
CA THR A 104 -10.40 -1.79 15.16
C THR A 104 -11.60 -1.92 16.12
N VAL A 105 -11.57 -1.25 17.27
CA VAL A 105 -12.70 -1.23 18.23
C VAL A 105 -13.94 -0.61 17.60
N LEU A 106 -13.81 0.49 16.85
CA LEU A 106 -14.94 1.06 16.11
C LEU A 106 -15.50 0.07 15.08
N LEU A 107 -14.64 -0.65 14.38
CA LEU A 107 -15.06 -1.66 13.41
C LEU A 107 -15.79 -2.84 14.09
N ILE A 108 -15.34 -3.25 15.28
CA ILE A 108 -16.03 -4.24 16.13
C ILE A 108 -17.44 -3.71 16.49
N GLY A 109 -17.51 -2.45 16.89
CA GLY A 109 -18.78 -1.82 17.23
C GLY A 109 -19.77 -1.79 16.08
N LEU A 110 -19.30 -1.50 14.87
CA LEU A 110 -20.11 -1.52 13.65
C LEU A 110 -20.58 -2.93 13.30
N ALA A 111 -19.67 -3.92 13.32
CA ALA A 111 -19.99 -5.29 12.96
C ALA A 111 -20.91 -5.98 13.98
N GLY A 112 -20.80 -5.62 15.26
CA GLY A 112 -21.66 -6.10 16.34
C GLY A 112 -22.94 -5.28 16.54
N ASP A 113 -23.17 -4.27 15.71
CA ASP A 113 -24.32 -3.35 15.80
C ASP A 113 -24.52 -2.68 17.17
N TYR A 114 -23.41 -2.40 17.89
CA TYR A 114 -23.43 -1.86 19.24
C TYR A 114 -23.92 -0.41 19.29
N PRO A 115 -24.74 -0.02 20.29
CA PRO A 115 -25.31 1.34 20.38
C PRO A 115 -24.26 2.44 20.43
N TRP A 116 -23.12 2.21 21.08
CA TRP A 116 -22.05 3.19 21.21
C TRP A 116 -21.32 3.48 19.87
N ALA A 117 -21.44 2.59 18.89
CA ALA A 117 -20.87 2.81 17.55
C ALA A 117 -21.86 3.55 16.60
N LYS A 118 -23.07 3.86 17.06
CA LYS A 118 -24.15 4.53 16.26
C LYS A 118 -24.17 6.05 16.44
N PHE A 119 -23.05 6.67 16.80
CA PHE A 119 -22.96 8.14 16.95
C PHE A 119 -22.97 8.89 15.61
N ALA A 120 -22.76 8.20 14.49
CA ALA A 120 -22.86 8.71 13.14
C ALA A 120 -23.36 7.60 12.19
N SER A 121 -23.50 7.87 10.89
CA SER A 121 -23.82 6.84 9.90
C SER A 121 -22.77 5.73 9.89
N LYS A 122 -23.16 4.50 9.52
CA LYS A 122 -22.24 3.35 9.43
C LYS A 122 -21.01 3.69 8.56
N GLU A 123 -21.23 4.38 7.45
CA GLU A 123 -20.17 4.83 6.53
C GLU A 123 -19.18 5.77 7.22
N ASN A 124 -19.67 6.82 7.91
CA ASN A 124 -18.79 7.78 8.58
C ASN A 124 -17.99 7.14 9.71
N VAL A 125 -18.59 6.25 10.50
CA VAL A 125 -17.89 5.53 11.57
C VAL A 125 -16.84 4.60 10.96
N TYR A 126 -17.13 3.94 9.84
CA TYR A 126 -16.15 3.12 9.10
C TYR A 126 -14.98 3.97 8.58
N ILE A 127 -15.25 5.14 8.00
CA ILE A 127 -14.20 6.07 7.55
C ILE A 127 -13.29 6.47 8.70
N ILE A 128 -13.86 6.82 9.85
CA ILE A 128 -13.08 7.17 11.05
C ILE A 128 -12.25 5.98 11.52
N SER A 129 -12.84 4.79 11.59
CA SER A 129 -12.17 3.54 11.95
C SER A 129 -10.96 3.28 11.04
N ALA A 130 -11.17 3.32 9.73
CA ALA A 130 -10.13 3.06 8.73
C ALA A 130 -9.02 4.13 8.77
N LEU A 131 -9.36 5.42 8.90
CA LEU A 131 -8.37 6.51 9.01
C LEU A 131 -7.52 6.38 10.28
N LEU A 132 -8.11 6.08 11.43
CA LEU A 132 -7.36 5.85 12.67
C LEU A 132 -6.36 4.72 12.49
N SER A 133 -6.79 3.61 11.91
CA SER A 133 -5.92 2.45 11.65
C SER A 133 -4.78 2.82 10.69
N VAL A 134 -5.07 3.49 9.58
CA VAL A 134 -4.06 3.90 8.60
C VAL A 134 -3.05 4.88 9.20
N ILE A 135 -3.51 5.91 9.93
CA ILE A 135 -2.61 6.86 10.61
C ILE A 135 -1.72 6.13 11.61
N GLY A 136 -2.28 5.18 12.37
CA GLY A 136 -1.54 4.35 13.31
C GLY A 136 -0.46 3.52 12.61
N PHE A 137 -0.77 2.88 11.48
CA PHE A 137 0.21 2.13 10.67
C PHE A 137 1.29 3.04 10.09
N VAL A 138 0.93 4.18 9.51
CA VAL A 138 1.91 5.15 8.97
C VAL A 138 2.87 5.61 10.04
N LEU A 139 2.37 5.93 11.24
CA LEU A 139 3.21 6.36 12.35
C LEU A 139 4.17 5.26 12.81
N GLN A 140 3.71 4.02 12.93
CA GLN A 140 4.56 2.89 13.30
C GLN A 140 5.60 2.56 12.21
N ASP A 141 5.22 2.65 10.95
CA ASP A 141 6.11 2.40 9.82
C ASP A 141 7.23 3.44 9.76
N VAL A 142 6.92 4.72 9.98
CA VAL A 142 7.94 5.78 10.11
C VAL A 142 8.92 5.50 11.25
N VAL A 143 8.41 5.06 12.41
CA VAL A 143 9.27 4.70 13.55
C VAL A 143 10.15 3.51 13.22
N ALA A 144 9.61 2.47 12.57
CA ALA A 144 10.37 1.28 12.16
C ALA A 144 11.46 1.63 11.14
N ASP A 145 11.12 2.45 10.13
CA ASP A 145 12.09 2.94 9.13
C ASP A 145 13.23 3.72 9.81
N THR A 146 12.93 4.59 10.76
CA THR A 146 13.94 5.34 11.51
C THR A 146 14.80 4.41 12.35
N MET A 147 14.20 3.50 13.11
CA MET A 147 14.91 2.50 13.90
C MET A 147 15.83 1.64 13.03
N SER A 148 15.45 1.31 11.80
CA SER A 148 16.25 0.48 10.90
C SER A 148 17.63 1.10 10.62
N THR A 149 17.76 2.42 10.73
CA THR A 149 19.01 3.14 10.55
C THR A 149 19.78 3.36 11.88
N GLU A 150 19.10 3.30 13.02
CA GLU A 150 19.64 3.55 14.36
C GLU A 150 20.18 2.29 15.04
N VAL A 151 19.60 1.13 14.72
CA VAL A 151 20.01 -0.15 15.32
C VAL A 151 21.38 -0.65 14.83
N VAL A 152 21.98 0.01 13.86
CA VAL A 152 23.30 -0.33 13.32
C VAL A 152 24.39 0.46 14.02
N ASP A 153 25.45 -0.22 14.45
CA ASP A 153 26.59 0.42 15.10
C ASP A 153 27.44 1.18 14.07
N ARG A 154 27.36 2.51 14.09
CA ARG A 154 28.07 3.41 13.17
C ARG A 154 29.56 3.58 13.49
N SER A 155 30.06 3.01 14.59
CA SER A 155 31.49 3.03 14.94
C SER A 155 32.31 2.01 14.16
N GLN A 156 31.64 1.04 13.50
CA GLN A 156 32.25 0.02 12.67
C GLN A 156 32.73 0.59 11.32
N PRO A 157 33.66 -0.09 10.62
CA PRO A 157 34.05 0.26 9.26
C PRO A 157 32.83 0.40 8.32
N GLU A 158 32.90 1.35 7.38
CA GLU A 158 31.77 1.71 6.52
C GLU A 158 31.19 0.51 5.75
N GLU A 159 32.03 -0.42 5.29
CA GLU A 159 31.61 -1.64 4.61
C GLU A 159 30.71 -2.52 5.50
N ILE A 160 31.10 -2.69 6.78
CA ILE A 160 30.32 -3.48 7.75
C ILE A 160 29.00 -2.78 8.07
N VAL A 161 29.02 -1.45 8.22
CA VAL A 161 27.80 -0.66 8.45
C VAL A 161 26.81 -0.79 7.27
N GLN A 162 27.31 -0.70 6.04
CA GLN A 162 26.46 -0.86 4.84
C GLN A 162 25.88 -2.27 4.74
N GLU A 163 26.68 -3.28 5.02
CA GLU A 163 26.23 -4.68 5.03
C GLU A 163 25.16 -4.90 6.13
N GLU A 164 25.40 -4.42 7.34
CA GLU A 164 24.45 -4.55 8.45
C GLU A 164 23.13 -3.82 8.16
N LEU A 165 23.18 -2.61 7.59
CA LEU A 165 22.00 -1.87 7.14
C LEU A 165 21.20 -2.67 6.10
N ALA A 166 21.88 -3.30 5.14
CA ALA A 166 21.21 -4.13 4.14
C ALA A 166 20.50 -5.33 4.79
N TYR A 167 21.14 -6.02 5.74
CA TYR A 167 20.50 -7.13 6.45
C TYR A 167 19.30 -6.69 7.27
N VAL A 168 19.34 -5.54 7.92
CA VAL A 168 18.17 -4.99 8.67
C VAL A 168 16.99 -4.76 7.74
N GLN A 169 17.22 -4.20 6.53
CA GLN A 169 16.16 -4.01 5.54
C GLN A 169 15.60 -5.35 5.03
N ILE A 170 16.47 -6.32 4.75
CA ILE A 170 16.06 -7.67 4.32
C ILE A 170 15.21 -8.34 5.40
N LEU A 171 15.65 -8.30 6.66
CA LEU A 171 14.91 -8.88 7.79
C LEU A 171 13.56 -8.19 7.98
N GLY A 172 13.47 -6.86 7.83
CA GLY A 172 12.21 -6.13 7.87
C GLY A 172 11.23 -6.60 6.80
N ARG A 173 11.69 -6.74 5.55
CA ARG A 173 10.85 -7.27 4.45
C ARG A 173 10.45 -8.73 4.68
N LEU A 174 11.35 -9.54 5.21
CA LEU A 174 11.07 -10.93 5.57
C LEU A 174 9.99 -11.01 6.66
N ALA A 175 10.05 -10.14 7.68
CA ALA A 175 9.05 -10.10 8.75
C ALA A 175 7.65 -9.76 8.23
N ILE A 176 7.51 -8.74 7.34
CA ILE A 176 6.25 -8.41 6.67
C ILE A 176 5.73 -9.60 5.86
N SER A 177 6.60 -10.17 5.02
CA SER A 177 6.21 -11.26 4.11
C SER A 177 5.84 -12.53 4.85
N LEU A 178 6.58 -12.88 5.91
CA LEU A 178 6.28 -14.05 6.74
C LEU A 178 4.91 -13.91 7.40
N ALA A 179 4.64 -12.76 8.02
CA ALA A 179 3.32 -12.49 8.61
C ALA A 179 2.22 -12.53 7.55
N GLY A 180 2.45 -11.92 6.37
CA GLY A 180 1.52 -11.96 5.25
C GLY A 180 1.17 -13.38 4.81
N VAL A 181 2.16 -14.25 4.67
CA VAL A 181 1.93 -15.68 4.34
C VAL A 181 1.15 -16.39 5.44
N MET A 182 1.46 -16.13 6.71
CA MET A 182 0.77 -16.75 7.84
C MET A 182 -0.72 -16.39 7.87
N VAL A 183 -1.08 -15.15 7.54
CA VAL A 183 -2.47 -14.68 7.67
C VAL A 183 -3.27 -14.76 6.37
N ALA A 184 -2.65 -14.88 5.21
CA ALA A 184 -3.33 -14.81 3.92
C ALA A 184 -4.45 -15.86 3.78
N GLY A 185 -4.13 -17.13 3.95
CA GLY A 185 -5.14 -18.22 3.92
C GLY A 185 -6.02 -18.22 5.15
N LEU A 186 -5.45 -17.90 6.31
CA LEU A 186 -6.17 -17.83 7.58
C LEU A 186 -7.29 -16.78 7.54
N SER A 187 -7.08 -15.64 6.88
CA SER A 187 -8.07 -14.56 6.73
C SER A 187 -9.37 -15.07 6.08
N GLY A 188 -9.24 -15.81 4.97
CA GLY A 188 -10.42 -16.37 4.28
C GLY A 188 -11.11 -17.47 5.09
N TRP A 189 -10.33 -18.38 5.69
CA TRP A 189 -10.86 -19.44 6.53
C TRP A 189 -11.58 -18.91 7.77
N LEU A 190 -11.02 -17.91 8.46
CA LEU A 190 -11.68 -17.24 9.58
C LEU A 190 -12.98 -16.56 9.14
N ALA A 191 -12.99 -15.91 7.95
CA ALA A 191 -14.16 -15.24 7.42
C ALA A 191 -15.32 -16.20 7.07
N GLU A 192 -15.03 -17.47 6.84
CA GLU A 192 -16.03 -18.50 6.60
C GLU A 192 -16.66 -19.02 7.90
N ILE A 193 -15.86 -19.15 8.97
CA ILE A 193 -16.27 -19.84 10.21
C ILE A 193 -16.82 -18.86 11.26
N PHE A 194 -16.21 -17.66 11.37
CA PHE A 194 -16.53 -16.72 12.43
C PHE A 194 -17.32 -15.52 11.90
N SER A 195 -18.08 -14.88 12.80
CA SER A 195 -18.71 -13.60 12.52
C SER A 195 -17.65 -12.51 12.28
N TYR A 196 -17.99 -11.48 11.48
CA TYR A 196 -17.11 -10.33 11.24
C TYR A 196 -16.63 -9.69 12.54
N GLU A 197 -17.54 -9.51 13.52
CA GLU A 197 -17.22 -8.99 14.85
C GLU A 197 -16.10 -9.80 15.54
N THR A 198 -16.21 -11.14 15.52
CA THR A 198 -15.21 -12.02 16.13
C THR A 198 -13.85 -11.89 15.45
N ILE A 199 -13.82 -11.79 14.12
CA ILE A 199 -12.57 -11.63 13.35
C ILE A 199 -11.91 -10.30 13.68
N PHE A 200 -12.69 -9.22 13.77
CA PHE A 200 -12.17 -7.91 14.16
C PHE A 200 -11.68 -7.89 15.62
N LYS A 201 -12.29 -8.65 16.54
CA LYS A 201 -11.75 -8.87 17.88
C LYS A 201 -10.40 -9.61 17.86
N ILE A 202 -10.26 -10.64 17.02
CA ILE A 202 -8.99 -11.35 16.82
C ILE A 202 -7.91 -10.40 16.29
N SER A 203 -8.26 -9.48 15.38
CA SER A 203 -7.29 -8.53 14.81
C SER A 203 -6.74 -7.51 15.81
N LEU A 204 -7.32 -7.38 17.02
CA LEU A 204 -6.72 -6.60 18.11
C LEU A 204 -5.35 -7.15 18.59
N ILE A 205 -4.97 -8.35 18.19
CA ILE A 205 -3.62 -8.87 18.43
C ILE A 205 -2.54 -8.05 17.70
N ILE A 206 -2.88 -7.39 16.58
CA ILE A 206 -1.95 -6.64 15.75
C ILE A 206 -1.25 -5.51 16.52
N PRO A 207 -1.97 -4.55 17.14
CA PRO A 207 -1.32 -3.52 17.95
C PRO A 207 -0.58 -4.10 19.17
N VAL A 208 -1.01 -5.24 19.73
CA VAL A 208 -0.33 -5.90 20.83
C VAL A 208 1.05 -6.40 20.42
N ILE A 209 1.20 -6.95 19.21
CA ILE A 209 2.48 -7.43 18.68
C ILE A 209 3.51 -6.30 18.64
N SER A 210 3.15 -5.12 18.11
CA SER A 210 4.06 -3.98 18.03
C SER A 210 4.41 -3.41 19.41
N ILE A 211 3.46 -3.38 20.36
CA ILE A 211 3.69 -2.97 21.74
C ILE A 211 4.70 -3.92 22.42
N ILE A 212 4.52 -5.23 22.30
CA ILE A 212 5.43 -6.23 22.85
C ILE A 212 6.85 -6.00 22.35
N GLY A 213 7.02 -5.77 21.04
CA GLY A 213 8.32 -5.55 20.43
C GLY A 213 9.12 -4.42 21.08
N VAL A 214 8.49 -3.27 21.33
CA VAL A 214 9.17 -2.10 21.91
C VAL A 214 9.24 -2.12 23.45
N THR A 215 8.55 -3.05 24.11
CA THR A 215 8.63 -3.22 25.56
C THR A 215 9.73 -4.19 25.98
N ILE A 216 9.94 -5.26 25.23
CA ILE A 216 10.94 -6.31 25.55
C ILE A 216 12.36 -5.78 25.43
N VAL A 217 12.64 -4.95 24.40
CA VAL A 217 13.98 -4.44 24.15
C VAL A 217 14.08 -2.97 24.55
N LYS A 218 15.09 -2.62 25.34
CA LYS A 218 15.43 -1.21 25.61
C LYS A 218 15.92 -0.59 24.31
N LEU A 219 15.23 0.46 23.87
CA LEU A 219 15.68 1.29 22.76
C LEU A 219 16.65 2.36 23.27
N ASP A 220 17.73 2.55 22.54
CA ASP A 220 18.67 3.64 22.82
C ASP A 220 17.97 4.99 22.64
N VAL A 221 18.35 5.95 23.49
CA VAL A 221 17.82 7.32 23.41
C VAL A 221 18.56 8.04 22.29
N ALA A 222 17.92 8.19 21.14
CA ALA A 222 18.44 9.02 20.08
C ALA A 222 18.45 10.50 20.52
N LYS A 223 19.41 11.29 20.04
CA LYS A 223 19.41 12.73 20.26
C LYS A 223 18.34 13.37 19.39
N PRO A 224 17.44 14.22 19.96
CA PRO A 224 16.43 14.90 19.16
C PRO A 224 17.08 15.76 18.09
N SER A 225 16.58 15.65 16.86
CA SER A 225 16.93 16.57 15.77
C SER A 225 16.31 17.95 16.01
N PRO A 226 16.91 19.05 15.51
CA PRO A 226 16.30 20.37 15.62
C PRO A 226 14.92 20.38 14.94
N ILE A 227 13.95 21.04 15.58
CA ILE A 227 12.60 21.17 15.04
C ILE A 227 12.66 22.00 13.75
N ASN A 228 12.21 21.42 12.64
CA ASN A 228 11.97 22.14 11.40
C ASN A 228 10.53 22.70 11.43
N CYS A 229 10.36 23.91 11.99
CA CYS A 229 9.04 24.54 12.09
C CYS A 229 8.29 24.64 10.76
N PRO A 230 8.90 24.97 9.61
CA PRO A 230 8.23 24.93 8.30
C PRO A 230 7.62 23.58 7.97
N ILE A 231 8.29 22.47 8.25
CA ILE A 231 7.77 21.12 7.98
C ILE A 231 6.63 20.79 8.96
N LEU A 232 6.81 21.03 10.25
CA LEU A 232 5.75 20.71 11.24
C LEU A 232 4.53 21.60 11.08
N CYS A 233 4.70 22.93 11.01
CA CYS A 233 3.58 23.85 10.86
C CYS A 233 2.89 23.66 9.51
N GLY A 234 3.66 23.49 8.44
CA GLY A 234 3.12 23.20 7.11
C GLY A 234 2.38 21.86 7.08
N GLY A 235 2.92 20.83 7.75
CA GLY A 235 2.27 19.52 7.87
C GLY A 235 0.98 19.57 8.69
N LEU A 236 0.96 20.29 9.81
CA LEU A 236 -0.27 20.49 10.59
C LEU A 236 -1.32 21.28 9.80
N ALA A 237 -0.91 22.37 9.14
CA ALA A 237 -1.81 23.14 8.28
C ALA A 237 -2.37 22.27 7.14
N PHE A 238 -1.53 21.42 6.53
CA PHE A 238 -1.97 20.49 5.52
C PHE A 238 -2.92 19.43 6.08
N ALA A 239 -2.66 18.87 7.27
CA ALA A 239 -3.56 17.93 7.92
C ALA A 239 -4.94 18.55 8.20
N VAL A 240 -4.99 19.78 8.73
CA VAL A 240 -6.23 20.53 8.93
C VAL A 240 -6.94 20.78 7.59
N PHE A 241 -6.20 21.19 6.56
CA PHE A 241 -6.75 21.36 5.21
C PHE A 241 -7.38 20.07 4.66
N VAL A 242 -6.71 18.92 4.80
CA VAL A 242 -7.23 17.61 4.37
C VAL A 242 -8.50 17.24 5.11
N VAL A 243 -8.52 17.43 6.45
CA VAL A 243 -9.71 17.15 7.27
C VAL A 243 -10.89 18.05 6.86
N LEU A 244 -10.64 19.34 6.62
CA LEU A 244 -11.68 20.27 6.17
C LEU A 244 -12.20 19.90 4.78
N MET A 245 -11.34 19.54 3.85
CA MET A 245 -11.70 19.10 2.51
C MET A 245 -12.50 17.79 2.55
N GLY A 246 -12.08 16.82 3.36
CA GLY A 246 -12.77 15.55 3.55
C GLY A 246 -14.14 15.75 4.18
N TYR A 247 -14.23 16.52 5.27
CA TYR A 247 -15.50 16.84 5.92
C TYR A 247 -16.45 17.61 4.97
N GLY A 248 -15.92 18.61 4.25
CA GLY A 248 -16.70 19.41 3.32
C GLY A 248 -17.30 18.62 2.17
N GLN A 249 -16.65 17.54 1.72
CA GLN A 249 -17.16 16.69 0.65
C GLN A 249 -18.49 16.00 0.99
N TYR A 250 -18.72 15.71 2.27
CA TYR A 250 -19.93 15.02 2.75
C TYR A 250 -21.05 15.97 3.17
N GLN A 251 -20.83 17.30 3.11
CA GLN A 251 -21.83 18.30 3.47
C GLN A 251 -22.66 18.74 2.24
N GLN A 252 -23.91 19.09 2.48
CA GLN A 252 -24.75 19.73 1.47
C GLN A 252 -24.48 21.25 1.46
N TRP A 253 -23.91 21.75 0.37
CA TRP A 253 -23.56 23.15 0.22
C TRP A 253 -24.56 23.88 -0.67
N HIS A 254 -25.21 24.94 -0.14
CA HIS A 254 -26.10 25.82 -0.90
C HIS A 254 -25.30 26.80 -1.79
N ASN A 255 -24.06 27.11 -1.41
CA ASN A 255 -23.18 27.96 -2.18
C ASN A 255 -22.52 27.16 -3.32
N HIS A 256 -22.75 27.58 -4.57
CA HIS A 256 -22.23 26.89 -5.76
C HIS A 256 -20.69 26.76 -5.79
N LEU A 257 -19.97 27.78 -5.29
CA LEU A 257 -18.50 27.74 -5.25
C LEU A 257 -18.01 26.69 -4.24
N LEU A 258 -18.59 26.69 -3.03
CA LEU A 258 -18.25 25.69 -2.01
C LEU A 258 -18.63 24.28 -2.46
N ALA A 259 -19.80 24.10 -3.04
CA ALA A 259 -20.22 22.82 -3.61
C ALA A 259 -19.23 22.32 -4.67
N PHE A 260 -18.75 23.21 -5.56
CA PHE A 260 -17.73 22.87 -6.56
C PHE A 260 -16.40 22.49 -5.91
N ILE A 261 -15.89 23.30 -4.96
CA ILE A 261 -14.61 23.04 -4.29
C ILE A 261 -14.66 21.68 -3.56
N PHE A 262 -15.71 21.40 -2.80
CA PHE A 262 -15.81 20.18 -2.04
C PHE A 262 -16.13 18.94 -2.89
N LYS A 263 -16.79 19.11 -4.04
CA LYS A 263 -16.96 18.05 -5.03
C LYS A 263 -15.61 17.53 -5.55
N TYR A 264 -14.64 18.42 -5.74
CA TYR A 264 -13.30 18.08 -6.24
C TYR A 264 -12.23 18.10 -5.13
N SER A 265 -12.62 17.86 -3.89
CA SER A 265 -11.73 17.92 -2.72
C SER A 265 -10.53 16.99 -2.83
N GLN A 266 -10.71 15.77 -3.35
CA GLN A 266 -9.64 14.79 -3.52
C GLN A 266 -8.60 15.25 -4.54
N GLU A 267 -9.06 15.79 -5.66
CA GLU A 267 -8.23 16.34 -6.74
C GLU A 267 -7.45 17.56 -6.24
N ILE A 268 -8.09 18.44 -5.48
CA ILE A 268 -7.45 19.63 -4.90
C ILE A 268 -6.38 19.19 -3.88
N VAL A 269 -6.70 18.26 -2.99
CA VAL A 269 -5.72 17.72 -2.02
C VAL A 269 -4.55 17.05 -2.74
N PHE A 270 -4.83 16.27 -3.78
CA PHE A 270 -3.80 15.66 -4.63
C PHE A 270 -2.90 16.71 -5.27
N LEU A 271 -3.46 17.74 -5.91
CA LEU A 271 -2.70 18.80 -6.57
C LEU A 271 -1.84 19.61 -5.59
N VAL A 272 -2.38 19.92 -4.40
CA VAL A 272 -1.61 20.60 -3.35
C VAL A 272 -0.45 19.71 -2.87
N SER A 273 -0.69 18.42 -2.62
CA SER A 273 0.34 17.44 -2.25
C SER A 273 1.42 17.33 -3.32
N PHE A 274 1.01 17.23 -4.59
CA PHE A 274 1.92 17.19 -5.73
C PHE A 274 2.78 18.45 -5.82
N GLY A 275 2.16 19.62 -5.68
CA GLY A 275 2.86 20.92 -5.66
C GLY A 275 3.92 20.99 -4.56
N VAL A 276 3.60 20.54 -3.34
CA VAL A 276 4.54 20.47 -2.21
C VAL A 276 5.73 19.55 -2.53
N ILE A 277 5.46 18.34 -3.04
CA ILE A 277 6.52 17.38 -3.40
C ILE A 277 7.42 17.93 -4.51
N VAL A 278 6.84 18.53 -5.56
CA VAL A 278 7.61 19.16 -6.65
C VAL A 278 8.45 20.33 -6.15
N TYR A 279 7.89 21.17 -5.28
CA TYR A 279 8.63 22.27 -4.64
C TYR A 279 9.82 21.74 -3.84
N MET A 280 9.62 20.75 -2.98
CA MET A 280 10.70 20.15 -2.20
C MET A 280 11.76 19.47 -3.07
N LEU A 281 11.32 18.78 -4.13
CA LEU A 281 12.23 18.22 -5.11
C LEU A 281 13.07 19.31 -5.78
N SER A 282 12.46 20.44 -6.14
CA SER A 282 13.16 21.57 -6.74
C SER A 282 14.23 22.17 -5.82
N LEU A 283 13.93 22.27 -4.52
CA LEU A 283 14.90 22.72 -3.51
C LEU A 283 16.08 21.74 -3.34
N LEU A 284 15.76 20.43 -3.33
CA LEU A 284 16.78 19.39 -3.21
C LEU A 284 17.73 19.40 -4.40
N LEU A 285 17.22 19.69 -5.60
CA LEU A 285 17.95 19.67 -6.87
C LEU A 285 18.63 21.01 -7.21
N LYS A 286 18.57 22.01 -6.33
CA LYS A 286 19.09 23.35 -6.62
C LYS A 286 20.58 23.36 -6.94
N ASP A 287 21.36 22.61 -6.15
CA ASP A 287 22.82 22.60 -6.21
C ASP A 287 23.39 21.41 -7.00
N ILE A 288 22.54 20.67 -7.74
CA ILE A 288 22.94 19.47 -8.48
C ILE A 288 23.24 19.84 -9.93
N GLU A 289 24.30 19.21 -10.47
CA GLU A 289 24.72 19.38 -11.87
C GLU A 289 23.56 19.13 -12.86
N PRO A 290 23.40 19.94 -13.92
CA PRO A 290 22.28 19.87 -14.85
C PRO A 290 22.04 18.48 -15.47
N LYS A 291 23.12 17.74 -15.77
CA LYS A 291 23.02 16.38 -16.34
C LYS A 291 22.40 15.40 -15.35
N THR A 292 22.90 15.37 -14.13
CA THR A 292 22.39 14.53 -13.02
C THR A 292 20.97 14.94 -12.65
N LYS A 293 20.67 16.24 -12.60
CA LYS A 293 19.32 16.76 -12.38
C LYS A 293 18.32 16.26 -13.41
N SER A 294 18.71 16.25 -14.70
CA SER A 294 17.87 15.71 -15.78
C SER A 294 17.56 14.22 -15.59
N PHE A 295 18.55 13.41 -15.20
CA PHE A 295 18.34 12.00 -14.90
C PHE A 295 17.40 11.77 -13.70
N ILE A 296 17.56 12.56 -12.64
CA ILE A 296 16.71 12.50 -11.46
C ILE A 296 15.25 12.81 -11.80
N ILE A 297 15.01 13.87 -12.57
CA ILE A 297 13.66 14.25 -13.00
C ILE A 297 13.04 13.14 -13.88
N LYS A 298 13.78 12.59 -14.82
CA LYS A 298 13.30 11.46 -15.64
C LYS A 298 12.94 10.25 -14.78
N THR A 299 13.77 9.93 -13.79
CA THR A 299 13.52 8.85 -12.83
C THR A 299 12.24 9.11 -12.04
N ALA A 300 12.05 10.31 -11.49
CA ALA A 300 10.86 10.69 -10.77
C ALA A 300 9.58 10.56 -11.64
N ILE A 301 9.64 10.98 -12.90
CA ILE A 301 8.52 10.84 -13.85
C ILE A 301 8.21 9.37 -14.12
N ILE A 302 9.22 8.52 -14.35
CA ILE A 302 9.02 7.09 -14.60
C ILE A 302 8.38 6.43 -13.38
N ILE A 303 8.91 6.70 -12.17
CA ILE A 303 8.37 6.14 -10.93
C ILE A 303 6.92 6.58 -10.75
N PHE A 304 6.64 7.87 -10.94
CA PHE A 304 5.30 8.40 -10.81
C PHE A 304 4.34 7.77 -11.82
N VAL A 305 4.67 7.79 -13.11
CA VAL A 305 3.81 7.25 -14.18
C VAL A 305 3.58 5.76 -13.98
N TYR A 306 4.63 4.98 -13.68
CA TYR A 306 4.50 3.53 -13.49
C TYR A 306 3.55 3.16 -12.35
N ARG A 307 3.56 3.95 -11.26
CA ARG A 307 2.72 3.70 -10.09
C ARG A 307 1.34 4.37 -10.14
N ALA A 308 1.15 5.36 -11.01
CA ALA A 308 -0.09 6.10 -11.16
C ALA A 308 -1.11 5.41 -12.08
N MET A 309 -0.85 4.17 -12.48
CA MET A 309 -1.76 3.45 -13.37
C MET A 309 -3.06 3.06 -12.65
N PRO A 310 -4.21 3.17 -13.36
CA PRO A 310 -5.50 2.80 -12.79
C PRO A 310 -5.65 1.29 -12.63
N SER A 311 -6.52 0.88 -11.72
CA SER A 311 -7.03 -0.49 -11.58
C SER A 311 -8.47 -0.59 -12.08
N VAL A 312 -8.98 -1.82 -12.21
CA VAL A 312 -10.39 -2.07 -12.55
C VAL A 312 -11.33 -1.58 -11.42
N GLY A 313 -10.83 -1.57 -10.18
CA GLY A 313 -11.62 -1.21 -9.02
C GLY A 313 -12.41 -2.38 -8.42
N PRO A 314 -13.27 -2.11 -7.42
CA PRO A 314 -13.95 -3.16 -6.66
C PRO A 314 -14.98 -3.97 -7.47
N GLY A 315 -15.41 -3.45 -8.61
CA GLY A 315 -16.37 -4.10 -9.47
C GLY A 315 -15.92 -5.47 -9.97
N LEU A 316 -14.62 -5.70 -10.17
CA LEU A 316 -14.07 -6.98 -10.55
C LEU A 316 -14.33 -8.04 -9.46
N GLN A 317 -13.96 -7.74 -8.22
CA GLN A 317 -14.17 -8.67 -7.09
C GLN A 317 -15.66 -8.90 -6.81
N TRP A 318 -16.51 -7.90 -6.99
CA TRP A 318 -17.97 -8.09 -6.85
C TRP A 318 -18.50 -9.05 -7.91
N TRP A 319 -18.04 -8.94 -9.15
CA TRP A 319 -18.39 -9.86 -10.21
C TRP A 319 -17.92 -11.29 -9.92
N GLU A 320 -16.71 -11.46 -9.40
CA GLU A 320 -16.20 -12.77 -8.98
C GLU A 320 -17.05 -13.40 -7.88
N ILE A 321 -17.54 -12.60 -6.92
CA ILE A 321 -18.42 -13.08 -5.85
C ILE A 321 -19.82 -13.40 -6.39
N ASP A 322 -20.43 -12.49 -7.15
CA ASP A 322 -21.83 -12.53 -7.48
C ASP A 322 -22.11 -13.44 -8.71
N VAL A 323 -21.18 -13.51 -9.67
CA VAL A 323 -21.33 -14.25 -10.92
C VAL A 323 -20.53 -15.56 -10.94
N LEU A 324 -19.27 -15.53 -10.49
CA LEU A 324 -18.45 -16.75 -10.44
C LEU A 324 -18.65 -17.55 -9.15
N HIS A 325 -19.39 -16.99 -8.17
CA HIS A 325 -19.68 -17.61 -6.88
C HIS A 325 -18.40 -17.99 -6.10
N PHE A 326 -17.40 -17.09 -6.11
CA PHE A 326 -16.21 -17.26 -5.32
C PHE A 326 -16.54 -16.92 -3.85
N ASP A 327 -16.36 -17.90 -2.98
CA ASP A 327 -16.60 -17.77 -1.56
C ASP A 327 -15.38 -17.22 -0.81
N LYS A 328 -15.56 -16.90 0.48
CA LYS A 328 -14.53 -16.31 1.34
C LYS A 328 -13.32 -17.23 1.50
N ALA A 329 -13.55 -18.53 1.65
CA ALA A 329 -12.49 -19.52 1.78
C ALA A 329 -11.66 -19.62 0.49
N PHE A 330 -12.30 -19.50 -0.68
CA PHE A 330 -11.61 -19.50 -1.96
C PHE A 330 -10.72 -18.27 -2.13
N PHE A 331 -11.19 -17.06 -1.77
CA PHE A 331 -10.33 -15.87 -1.73
C PHE A 331 -9.15 -16.02 -0.77
N GLY A 332 -9.36 -16.65 0.39
CA GLY A 332 -8.28 -17.01 1.30
C GLY A 332 -7.25 -17.93 0.67
N THR A 333 -7.72 -18.94 -0.08
CA THR A 333 -6.85 -19.86 -0.83
C THR A 333 -6.02 -19.14 -1.89
N LEU A 334 -6.64 -18.27 -2.71
CA LEU A 334 -5.93 -17.45 -3.69
C LEU A 334 -4.90 -16.54 -3.02
N SER A 335 -5.26 -15.88 -1.92
CA SER A 335 -4.35 -15.03 -1.15
C SER A 335 -3.16 -15.81 -0.60
N GLN A 336 -3.38 -17.03 -0.10
CA GLN A 336 -2.31 -17.90 0.40
C GLN A 336 -1.34 -18.32 -0.72
N ILE A 337 -1.87 -18.76 -1.87
CA ILE A 337 -1.08 -19.09 -3.05
C ILE A 337 -0.27 -17.88 -3.48
N GLY A 338 -0.93 -16.71 -3.59
CA GLY A 338 -0.32 -15.46 -4.00
C GLY A 338 0.81 -15.03 -3.08
N ALA A 339 0.60 -15.07 -1.77
CA ALA A 339 1.60 -14.67 -0.78
C ALA A 339 2.86 -15.56 -0.84
N ILE A 340 2.69 -16.88 -0.92
CA ILE A 340 3.82 -17.82 -1.02
C ILE A 340 4.58 -17.58 -2.31
N LEU A 341 3.89 -17.52 -3.45
CA LEU A 341 4.51 -17.40 -4.76
C LEU A 341 5.14 -16.03 -4.98
N SER A 342 4.63 -14.95 -4.37
CA SER A 342 5.27 -13.64 -4.40
C SER A 342 6.65 -13.65 -3.74
N ILE A 343 6.81 -14.35 -2.61
CA ILE A 343 8.12 -14.51 -1.95
C ILE A 343 9.06 -15.32 -2.83
N LEU A 344 8.59 -16.45 -3.35
CA LEU A 344 9.37 -17.30 -4.25
C LEU A 344 9.77 -16.54 -5.52
N GLY A 345 8.86 -15.75 -6.09
CA GLY A 345 9.12 -14.92 -7.25
C GLY A 345 10.20 -13.87 -7.00
N MET A 346 10.11 -13.12 -5.88
CA MET A 346 11.16 -12.17 -5.51
C MET A 346 12.53 -12.85 -5.42
N TRP A 347 12.59 -14.03 -4.86
CA TRP A 347 13.83 -14.78 -4.74
C TRP A 347 14.36 -15.30 -6.11
N LEU A 348 13.50 -15.93 -6.91
CA LEU A 348 13.88 -16.53 -8.19
C LEU A 348 14.32 -15.49 -9.24
N PHE A 349 13.64 -14.33 -9.27
CA PHE A 349 13.88 -13.28 -10.26
C PHE A 349 14.80 -12.17 -9.78
N SER A 350 15.25 -12.16 -8.51
CA SER A 350 16.11 -11.12 -7.95
C SER A 350 17.39 -10.90 -8.75
N ASP A 351 18.06 -11.98 -9.11
CA ASP A 351 19.29 -11.96 -9.90
C ASP A 351 19.08 -11.40 -11.32
N PHE A 352 17.99 -11.79 -11.97
CA PHE A 352 17.63 -11.27 -13.28
C PHE A 352 17.40 -9.76 -13.23
N ILE A 353 16.66 -9.30 -12.22
CA ILE A 353 16.34 -7.88 -12.04
C ILE A 353 17.62 -7.08 -11.72
N ALA A 354 18.49 -7.61 -10.86
CA ALA A 354 19.73 -6.93 -10.47
C ALA A 354 20.73 -6.79 -11.62
N LYS A 355 20.78 -7.74 -12.54
CA LYS A 355 21.75 -7.78 -13.65
C LYS A 355 21.29 -7.05 -14.91
N LYS A 356 20.00 -6.76 -15.06
CA LYS A 356 19.46 -6.14 -16.27
C LYS A 356 19.25 -4.62 -16.08
N PRO A 357 19.36 -3.83 -17.17
CA PRO A 357 19.05 -2.41 -17.09
C PRO A 357 17.61 -2.19 -16.61
N VAL A 358 17.41 -1.21 -15.72
CA VAL A 358 16.12 -0.96 -15.07
C VAL A 358 14.99 -0.74 -16.08
N HIS A 359 15.22 0.03 -17.15
CA HIS A 359 14.22 0.27 -18.19
C HIS A 359 13.78 -1.03 -18.90
N TYR A 360 14.71 -1.94 -19.16
CA TYR A 360 14.40 -3.24 -19.74
C TYR A 360 13.54 -4.07 -18.79
N THR A 361 13.92 -4.14 -17.52
CA THR A 361 13.18 -4.89 -16.49
C THR A 361 11.76 -4.38 -16.31
N LEU A 362 11.56 -3.05 -16.27
CA LEU A 362 10.24 -2.44 -16.15
C LEU A 362 9.35 -2.75 -17.36
N ILE A 363 9.87 -2.61 -18.59
CA ILE A 363 9.15 -2.96 -19.82
C ILE A 363 8.77 -4.45 -19.82
N TRP A 364 9.73 -5.32 -19.51
CA TRP A 364 9.50 -6.76 -19.45
C TRP A 364 8.42 -7.13 -18.45
N LEU A 365 8.48 -6.58 -17.22
CA LEU A 365 7.45 -6.79 -16.19
C LEU A 365 6.08 -6.30 -16.66
N THR A 366 6.02 -5.10 -17.26
CA THR A 366 4.76 -4.54 -17.79
C THR A 366 4.13 -5.48 -18.83
N VAL A 367 4.91 -5.98 -19.76
CA VAL A 367 4.41 -6.90 -20.81
C VAL A 367 3.93 -8.21 -20.20
N ILE A 368 4.70 -8.82 -19.31
CA ILE A 368 4.33 -10.09 -18.68
C ILE A 368 3.07 -9.95 -17.84
N THR A 369 2.99 -8.96 -16.94
CA THR A 369 1.80 -8.78 -16.10
C THR A 369 0.56 -8.48 -16.95
N THR A 370 0.72 -7.79 -18.09
CA THR A 370 -0.38 -7.58 -19.03
C THR A 370 -0.86 -8.89 -19.65
N ILE A 371 0.06 -9.76 -20.13
CA ILE A 371 -0.29 -11.06 -20.71
C ILE A 371 -0.97 -11.94 -19.65
N LEU A 372 -0.48 -11.93 -18.43
CA LEU A 372 -1.02 -12.73 -17.34
C LEU A 372 -2.41 -12.27 -16.89
N PHE A 373 -2.81 -11.02 -17.11
CA PHE A 373 -4.15 -10.55 -16.82
C PHE A 373 -5.21 -10.94 -17.90
N LEU A 374 -4.78 -11.37 -19.10
CA LEU A 374 -5.71 -11.74 -20.18
C LEU A 374 -6.65 -12.91 -19.85
N PRO A 375 -6.26 -13.95 -19.07
CA PRO A 375 -7.18 -15.01 -18.65
C PRO A 375 -8.37 -14.51 -17.86
N ILE A 376 -8.23 -13.48 -17.02
CA ILE A 376 -9.33 -12.88 -16.26
C ILE A 376 -10.31 -12.18 -17.19
N ILE A 377 -9.80 -11.46 -18.20
CA ILE A 377 -10.66 -10.90 -19.27
C ILE A 377 -11.37 -12.03 -20.01
N GLY A 378 -10.66 -13.11 -20.32
CA GLY A 378 -11.22 -14.30 -20.95
C GLY A 378 -12.36 -14.94 -20.13
N LEU A 379 -12.22 -14.97 -18.80
CA LEU A 379 -13.29 -15.46 -17.90
C LEU A 379 -14.58 -14.64 -18.02
N TYR A 380 -14.45 -13.32 -18.09
CA TYR A 380 -15.62 -12.45 -18.26
C TYR A 380 -16.37 -12.73 -19.57
N TYR A 381 -15.67 -13.02 -20.65
CA TYR A 381 -16.25 -13.37 -21.94
C TYR A 381 -16.56 -14.88 -22.10
N ASN A 382 -16.52 -15.66 -21.02
CA ASN A 382 -16.80 -17.10 -20.99
C ASN A 382 -15.90 -17.95 -21.91
N ILE A 383 -14.71 -17.46 -22.29
CA ILE A 383 -13.79 -18.20 -23.18
C ILE A 383 -13.30 -19.51 -22.55
N PRO A 384 -12.76 -19.52 -21.30
CA PRO A 384 -12.34 -20.76 -20.65
C PRO A 384 -13.49 -21.73 -20.40
N GLN A 385 -14.67 -21.23 -20.04
CA GLN A 385 -15.87 -22.05 -19.81
C GLN A 385 -16.32 -22.76 -21.09
N SER A 386 -16.22 -22.10 -22.25
CA SER A 386 -16.53 -22.74 -23.56
C SER A 386 -15.57 -23.88 -23.91
N LEU A 387 -14.37 -23.89 -23.30
CA LEU A 387 -13.38 -24.96 -23.40
C LEU A 387 -13.53 -26.03 -22.29
N GLY A 388 -14.57 -25.94 -21.46
CA GLY A 388 -14.81 -26.85 -20.33
C GLY A 388 -13.93 -26.58 -19.09
N ILE A 389 -13.26 -25.42 -19.02
CA ILE A 389 -12.40 -25.08 -17.89
C ILE A 389 -13.23 -24.33 -16.84
N HIS A 390 -13.20 -24.83 -15.60
CA HIS A 390 -13.95 -24.24 -14.51
C HIS A 390 -13.33 -22.88 -14.07
N PRO A 391 -14.14 -21.84 -13.76
CA PRO A 391 -13.64 -20.52 -13.36
C PRO A 391 -12.63 -20.52 -12.20
N ARG A 392 -12.86 -21.33 -11.16
CA ARG A 392 -11.91 -21.48 -10.03
C ARG A 392 -10.54 -21.99 -10.47
N THR A 393 -10.49 -22.88 -11.46
CA THR A 393 -9.23 -23.38 -12.01
C THR A 393 -8.46 -22.28 -12.70
N VAL A 394 -9.15 -21.45 -13.49
CA VAL A 394 -8.52 -20.28 -14.14
C VAL A 394 -7.98 -19.31 -13.10
N ALA A 395 -8.75 -18.98 -12.06
CA ALA A 395 -8.33 -18.07 -11.01
C ALA A 395 -7.10 -18.59 -10.22
N ILE A 396 -7.02 -19.90 -9.94
CA ILE A 396 -5.85 -20.51 -9.31
C ILE A 396 -4.61 -20.43 -10.21
N ILE A 397 -4.76 -20.76 -11.50
CA ILE A 397 -3.67 -20.70 -12.47
C ILE A 397 -3.19 -19.27 -12.65
N ASP A 398 -4.10 -18.33 -12.78
CA ASP A 398 -3.83 -16.90 -12.90
C ASP A 398 -3.05 -16.38 -11.69
N THR A 399 -3.58 -16.62 -10.49
CA THR A 399 -2.89 -16.27 -9.22
C THR A 399 -1.50 -16.92 -9.15
N ALA A 400 -1.36 -18.18 -9.55
CA ALA A 400 -0.08 -18.88 -9.51
C ALA A 400 0.94 -18.27 -10.49
N LEU A 401 0.51 -17.80 -11.65
CA LEU A 401 1.38 -17.22 -12.67
C LEU A 401 1.70 -15.74 -12.40
N GLU A 402 0.73 -14.96 -11.91
CA GLU A 402 0.89 -13.52 -11.69
C GLU A 402 1.65 -13.19 -10.40
N SER A 403 1.37 -13.91 -9.32
CA SER A 403 1.90 -13.60 -7.99
C SER A 403 3.42 -13.51 -7.90
N PRO A 404 4.23 -14.34 -8.58
CA PRO A 404 5.68 -14.19 -8.58
C PRO A 404 6.17 -12.83 -9.09
N PHE A 405 5.37 -12.14 -9.91
CA PHE A 405 5.73 -10.86 -10.53
C PHE A 405 5.18 -9.65 -9.76
N ALA A 406 4.18 -9.83 -8.90
CA ALA A 406 3.42 -8.76 -8.24
C ALA A 406 4.31 -7.73 -7.51
N GLN A 407 5.35 -8.17 -6.81
CA GLN A 407 6.23 -7.30 -6.04
C GLN A 407 7.53 -6.92 -6.77
N LEU A 408 7.81 -7.54 -7.92
CA LEU A 408 9.12 -7.39 -8.58
C LEU A 408 9.34 -5.98 -9.14
N SER A 409 8.29 -5.25 -9.50
CA SER A 409 8.39 -3.87 -10.00
C SER A 409 8.93 -2.88 -8.96
N MET A 410 8.78 -3.18 -7.68
CA MET A 410 9.31 -2.35 -6.61
C MET A 410 10.85 -2.31 -6.60
N ILE A 411 11.51 -3.42 -6.92
CA ILE A 411 12.98 -3.52 -6.88
C ILE A 411 13.63 -2.55 -7.88
N PRO A 412 13.28 -2.56 -9.19
CA PRO A 412 13.88 -1.60 -10.13
C PRO A 412 13.50 -0.15 -9.84
N LEU A 413 12.31 0.13 -9.29
CA LEU A 413 11.94 1.49 -8.89
C LEU A 413 12.80 1.98 -7.72
N LEU A 414 13.00 1.16 -6.68
CA LEU A 414 13.89 1.47 -5.56
C LEU A 414 15.35 1.58 -6.01
N THR A 415 15.77 0.76 -6.97
CA THR A 415 17.11 0.84 -7.56
C THR A 415 17.32 2.18 -8.26
N LEU A 416 16.33 2.69 -9.02
CA LEU A 416 16.40 4.02 -9.62
C LEU A 416 16.54 5.12 -8.54
N ILE A 417 15.81 5.01 -7.45
CA ILE A 417 15.92 5.95 -6.33
C ILE A 417 17.34 5.92 -5.74
N ALA A 418 17.90 4.73 -5.54
CA ALA A 418 19.22 4.55 -4.94
C ALA A 418 20.36 5.08 -5.83
N ILE A 419 20.34 4.77 -7.14
CA ILE A 419 21.36 5.19 -8.10
C ILE A 419 21.52 6.71 -8.16
N TYR A 420 20.40 7.44 -8.13
CA TYR A 420 20.39 8.89 -8.30
C TYR A 420 20.26 9.66 -6.97
N ALA A 421 20.52 8.98 -5.84
CA ALA A 421 20.48 9.63 -4.52
C ALA A 421 21.66 10.62 -4.36
N PRO A 422 21.42 11.93 -4.15
CA PRO A 422 22.46 12.93 -4.00
C PRO A 422 23.32 12.68 -2.76
N GLU A 423 24.61 12.86 -2.87
CA GLU A 423 25.53 12.77 -1.72
C GLU A 423 25.14 13.76 -0.63
N GLY A 424 25.24 13.33 0.63
CA GLY A 424 24.89 14.13 1.81
C GLY A 424 23.40 14.40 2.01
N LYS A 425 22.50 14.00 1.07
CA LYS A 425 21.05 14.23 1.15
C LYS A 425 20.25 12.94 0.91
N ARG A 426 20.86 11.77 1.06
CA ARG A 426 20.26 10.45 0.72
C ARG A 426 18.97 10.17 1.47
N ALA A 427 18.94 10.40 2.80
CA ALA A 427 17.74 10.14 3.60
C ALA A 427 16.56 11.02 3.18
N THR A 428 16.78 12.33 3.01
CA THR A 428 15.74 13.26 2.51
C THR A 428 15.26 12.89 1.11
N TRP A 429 16.18 12.46 0.24
CA TRP A 429 15.86 11.98 -1.09
C TRP A 429 14.94 10.74 -1.06
N PHE A 430 15.31 9.72 -0.27
CA PHE A 430 14.48 8.52 -0.13
C PHE A 430 13.09 8.82 0.42
N ALA A 431 12.99 9.65 1.47
CA ALA A 431 11.71 10.05 2.06
C ALA A 431 10.82 10.80 1.04
N LEU A 432 11.42 11.72 0.25
CA LEU A 432 10.71 12.47 -0.77
C LEU A 432 10.24 11.55 -1.91
N MET A 433 11.07 10.62 -2.36
CA MET A 433 10.71 9.68 -3.42
C MET A 433 9.67 8.66 -2.94
N ALA A 434 9.71 8.24 -1.67
CA ALA A 434 8.66 7.42 -1.07
C ALA A 434 7.31 8.16 -1.03
N SER A 435 7.31 9.45 -0.66
CA SER A 435 6.11 10.28 -0.73
C SER A 435 5.59 10.43 -2.17
N LEU A 436 6.48 10.60 -3.15
CA LEU A 436 6.11 10.66 -4.58
C LEU A 436 5.49 9.32 -5.06
N MET A 437 6.07 8.19 -4.64
CA MET A 437 5.54 6.86 -4.96
C MET A 437 4.12 6.66 -4.38
N ASN A 438 3.89 7.09 -3.15
CA ASN A 438 2.58 6.99 -2.51
C ASN A 438 1.57 7.96 -3.15
N LEU A 439 2.01 9.17 -3.49
CA LEU A 439 1.16 10.11 -4.22
C LEU A 439 0.79 9.59 -5.62
N ALA A 440 1.69 8.88 -6.30
CA ALA A 440 1.39 8.23 -7.57
C ALA A 440 0.29 7.15 -7.42
N LEU A 441 0.28 6.37 -6.33
CA LEU A 441 -0.84 5.46 -6.04
C LEU A 441 -2.16 6.21 -5.84
N THR A 442 -2.13 7.36 -5.19
CA THR A 442 -3.31 8.24 -5.05
C THR A 442 -3.81 8.72 -6.43
N ALA A 443 -2.90 9.08 -7.34
CA ALA A 443 -3.27 9.39 -8.72
C ALA A 443 -3.92 8.20 -9.43
N GLY A 444 -3.36 7.00 -9.29
CA GLY A 444 -3.96 5.76 -9.81
C GLY A 444 -5.37 5.52 -9.26
N GLY A 445 -5.58 5.76 -7.96
CA GLY A 445 -6.90 5.72 -7.34
C GLY A 445 -7.87 6.73 -7.94
N LEU A 446 -7.44 7.98 -8.17
CA LEU A 446 -8.27 8.99 -8.84
C LEU A 446 -8.63 8.59 -10.26
N PHE A 447 -7.69 8.08 -11.04
CA PHE A 447 -7.97 7.57 -12.40
C PHE A 447 -8.95 6.40 -12.34
N THR A 448 -8.79 5.47 -11.40
CA THR A 448 -9.72 4.37 -11.17
C THR A 448 -11.12 4.88 -10.84
N LYS A 449 -11.23 5.91 -9.97
CA LYS A 449 -12.50 6.57 -9.64
C LYS A 449 -13.20 7.09 -10.89
N TYR A 450 -12.51 7.84 -11.74
CA TYR A 450 -13.09 8.40 -12.95
C TYR A 450 -13.47 7.33 -13.97
N LEU A 451 -12.66 6.28 -14.13
CA LEU A 451 -13.02 5.15 -14.98
C LEU A 451 -14.30 4.46 -14.49
N ASN A 452 -14.45 4.27 -13.17
CA ASN A 452 -15.66 3.67 -12.58
C ASN A 452 -16.88 4.62 -12.60
N GLN A 453 -16.69 5.93 -12.79
CA GLN A 453 -17.79 6.87 -13.06
C GLN A 453 -18.28 6.78 -14.50
N ILE A 454 -17.37 6.56 -15.45
CA ILE A 454 -17.70 6.43 -16.89
C ILE A 454 -18.25 5.03 -17.18
N PHE A 455 -17.56 4.02 -16.70
CA PHE A 455 -17.95 2.61 -16.89
C PHE A 455 -18.54 2.08 -15.58
N VAL A 456 -19.80 2.45 -15.33
CA VAL A 456 -20.47 2.12 -14.08
C VAL A 456 -20.66 0.60 -13.98
N VAL A 457 -20.22 0.05 -12.85
CA VAL A 457 -20.43 -1.34 -12.45
C VAL A 457 -21.20 -1.32 -11.13
N SER A 458 -22.33 -2.04 -11.09
CA SER A 458 -23.16 -2.09 -9.90
C SER A 458 -23.43 -3.52 -9.45
N ARG A 459 -23.57 -3.70 -8.13
CA ARG A 459 -24.03 -4.93 -7.51
C ARG A 459 -25.49 -4.80 -7.12
N ARG A 460 -26.15 -5.93 -6.91
CA ARG A 460 -27.51 -5.93 -6.39
C ARG A 460 -27.56 -5.42 -4.96
N VAL A 461 -28.36 -4.37 -4.72
CA VAL A 461 -28.66 -3.86 -3.39
C VAL A 461 -30.16 -4.01 -3.13
N VAL A 462 -30.51 -4.65 -2.02
CA VAL A 462 -31.90 -4.86 -1.59
C VAL A 462 -32.13 -4.12 -0.29
N GLU A 463 -33.16 -3.28 -0.22
CA GLU A 463 -33.61 -2.58 0.98
C GLU A 463 -35.10 -2.84 1.21
N ASN A 464 -35.44 -3.20 2.44
CA ASN A 464 -36.84 -3.52 2.81
C ASN A 464 -37.53 -4.52 1.87
N GLY A 465 -36.77 -5.51 1.33
CA GLY A 465 -37.27 -6.51 0.40
C GLY A 465 -37.40 -6.04 -1.06
N GLN A 466 -37.10 -4.78 -1.35
CA GLN A 466 -37.11 -4.23 -2.71
C GLN A 466 -35.69 -4.05 -3.25
N VAL A 467 -35.49 -4.32 -4.54
CA VAL A 467 -34.22 -4.08 -5.21
C VAL A 467 -34.07 -2.58 -5.47
N VAL A 468 -33.21 -1.91 -4.70
CA VAL A 468 -32.92 -0.47 -4.86
C VAL A 468 -31.89 -0.24 -5.97
N MET A 469 -30.91 -1.14 -6.11
CA MET A 469 -29.92 -1.11 -7.18
C MET A 469 -29.85 -2.48 -7.84
N PRO A 470 -30.13 -2.60 -9.14
CA PRO A 470 -29.95 -3.86 -9.84
C PRO A 470 -28.46 -4.17 -10.05
N GLN A 471 -28.18 -5.45 -10.14
CA GLN A 471 -26.85 -5.92 -10.52
C GLN A 471 -26.61 -5.62 -12.01
N ASP A 472 -25.49 -4.94 -12.32
CA ASP A 472 -25.06 -4.68 -13.68
C ASP A 472 -23.52 -4.72 -13.80
N TYR A 473 -23.02 -5.72 -14.50
CA TYR A 473 -21.59 -5.90 -14.80
C TYR A 473 -21.31 -5.73 -16.31
N SER A 474 -22.22 -5.20 -17.09
CA SER A 474 -22.09 -5.08 -18.56
C SER A 474 -20.87 -4.25 -18.99
N ASN A 475 -20.52 -3.23 -18.22
CA ASN A 475 -19.36 -2.37 -18.50
C ASN A 475 -18.03 -2.95 -18.00
N LEU A 476 -18.03 -4.04 -17.20
CA LEU A 476 -16.81 -4.55 -16.59
C LEU A 476 -15.78 -5.03 -17.61
N GLY A 477 -16.23 -5.70 -18.68
CA GLY A 477 -15.34 -6.21 -19.72
C GLY A 477 -14.59 -5.10 -20.45
N ILE A 478 -15.29 -4.05 -20.87
CA ILE A 478 -14.64 -2.89 -21.51
C ILE A 478 -13.73 -2.12 -20.55
N LEU A 479 -14.12 -2.01 -19.28
CA LEU A 479 -13.30 -1.39 -18.23
C LEU A 479 -11.97 -2.16 -18.04
N MET A 480 -12.01 -3.49 -17.98
CA MET A 480 -10.80 -4.32 -17.91
C MET A 480 -9.89 -4.11 -19.12
N ILE A 481 -10.45 -4.07 -20.34
CA ILE A 481 -9.68 -3.86 -21.57
C ILE A 481 -9.01 -2.48 -21.55
N ILE A 482 -9.73 -1.41 -21.20
CA ILE A 482 -9.21 -0.05 -21.14
C ILE A 482 -8.08 0.05 -20.12
N VAL A 483 -8.29 -0.48 -18.91
CA VAL A 483 -7.28 -0.49 -17.85
C VAL A 483 -6.03 -1.24 -18.33
N THR A 484 -6.18 -2.39 -18.97
CA THR A 484 -5.06 -3.19 -19.50
C THR A 484 -4.28 -2.42 -20.57
N VAL A 485 -4.98 -1.77 -21.51
CA VAL A 485 -4.34 -0.94 -22.55
C VAL A 485 -3.58 0.23 -21.95
N LEU A 486 -4.14 0.93 -20.97
CA LEU A 486 -3.47 2.02 -20.26
C LEU A 486 -2.23 1.53 -19.52
N ASN A 487 -2.36 0.42 -18.77
CA ASN A 487 -1.28 -0.16 -17.97
C ASN A 487 -0.09 -0.65 -18.81
N VAL A 488 -0.29 -1.02 -20.07
CA VAL A 488 0.80 -1.41 -20.96
C VAL A 488 1.35 -0.22 -21.76
N THR A 489 0.49 0.62 -22.33
CA THR A 489 0.92 1.67 -23.27
C THR A 489 1.61 2.84 -22.57
N VAL A 490 1.03 3.35 -21.49
CA VAL A 490 1.51 4.58 -20.84
C VAL A 490 2.89 4.39 -20.21
N PRO A 491 3.16 3.32 -19.40
CA PRO A 491 4.50 3.09 -18.86
C PRO A 491 5.55 2.80 -19.95
N ILE A 492 5.23 1.96 -20.96
CA ILE A 492 6.18 1.61 -22.02
C ILE A 492 6.56 2.85 -22.82
N VAL A 493 5.58 3.65 -23.23
CA VAL A 493 5.82 4.90 -23.98
C VAL A 493 6.68 5.86 -23.17
N THR A 494 6.37 6.03 -21.87
CA THR A 494 7.12 6.92 -20.99
C THR A 494 8.57 6.45 -20.83
N ILE A 495 8.79 5.18 -20.56
CA ILE A 495 10.14 4.61 -20.40
C ILE A 495 10.92 4.72 -21.71
N TYR A 496 10.28 4.41 -22.86
CA TYR A 496 10.91 4.50 -24.16
C TYR A 496 11.41 5.93 -24.46
N TYR A 497 10.55 6.94 -24.30
CA TYR A 497 10.91 8.33 -24.58
C TYR A 497 11.95 8.92 -23.61
N LEU A 498 11.91 8.53 -22.33
CA LEU A 498 12.81 9.11 -21.33
C LEU A 498 14.16 8.41 -21.20
N MET A 499 14.22 7.10 -21.46
CA MET A 499 15.44 6.30 -21.23
C MET A 499 16.00 5.57 -22.45
N VAL A 500 15.15 5.15 -23.40
CA VAL A 500 15.59 4.33 -24.54
C VAL A 500 15.92 5.17 -25.75
N ARG A 501 15.06 6.15 -26.08
CA ARG A 501 15.26 7.03 -27.23
C ARG A 501 16.51 7.88 -27.03
N LYS A 502 17.62 7.53 -27.70
CA LYS A 502 18.79 8.41 -27.81
C LYS A 502 18.39 9.67 -28.57
N LYS A 503 18.67 10.86 -28.00
CA LYS A 503 18.61 12.11 -28.75
C LYS A 503 19.77 12.17 -29.72
#